data_579619259595aba54f4cf0fe98beae50
#
_entry.id   579619259595aba54f4cf0fe98beae50
#
_cell.length_a   1.000
_cell.length_b   1.000
_cell.length_c   1.000
_cell.angle_alpha   90.00
_cell.angle_beta   90.00
_cell.angle_gamma   90.00
#
_symmetry.space_group_name_H-M   'P 1'
#
loop_
_entity.id
_entity.type
_entity.pdbx_description
1 polymer ?
#
loop_
_entity_poly.entity_id
_entity_poly.type
_entity_poly.pdbx_seq_one_letter_code
_entity_poly.pdbx_strand_id
1 'polypeptide(L)'
;MEVGVVGASGYVGGELLRLLVSHPKVHINMVTSRQKAREYVHRIHPSLKGFIDLTFSPMDMEKLANSCDIVFTSVPHGMANKIVKDLYDRGIKIIDLSADFRLKNPKDYIKWYGWEHPFPELLSKSTYGVPEFHRDEIKKSQLVSCPGCMAVTSLIAIKPLIEHNLIETDHIVVDSKIGSSGAGTKSNAGTHHAMRYGVIRPYKPVKHRHTGEIEQELGLVAKKEIKVSMSPHAVNIVRGILTTNHTFLKKIINELELWKIYRNSYKNEPFIRFIHDKKGLYKFPDPKFVIGSNFCDVGFDIDDDNQRLVALSASDNLMKGAAGSAIQNMNIMLGYEEMDGLKYTPLTPV
;
A
#
# COMPACT_ATOMS: atom_id res chain seq x y z
N MET A 1 -2.16 -7.25 22.91
CA MET A 1 -2.60 -8.07 21.75
C MET A 1 -1.44 -8.85 21.21
N GLU A 2 -1.62 -10.14 21.02
CA GLU A 2 -0.59 -11.02 20.48
C GLU A 2 -0.65 -11.07 18.95
N VAL A 3 0.47 -10.81 18.31
CA VAL A 3 0.56 -10.66 16.86
C VAL A 3 1.37 -11.79 16.24
N GLY A 4 0.82 -12.40 15.20
CA GLY A 4 1.52 -13.34 14.32
C GLY A 4 1.92 -12.69 12.99
N VAL A 5 3.11 -12.97 12.48
CA VAL A 5 3.55 -12.52 11.16
C VAL A 5 3.99 -13.69 10.29
N VAL A 6 3.22 -13.96 9.25
CA VAL A 6 3.49 -15.04 8.30
C VAL A 6 4.27 -14.50 7.11
N GLY A 7 5.42 -15.12 6.79
CA GLY A 7 6.28 -14.69 5.68
C GLY A 7 7.16 -13.49 6.00
N ALA A 8 7.57 -13.34 7.24
CA ALA A 8 8.26 -12.14 7.75
C ALA A 8 9.72 -11.95 7.28
N SER A 9 10.27 -12.82 6.42
CA SER A 9 11.67 -12.74 5.97
C SER A 9 11.93 -11.83 4.75
N GLY A 10 10.87 -11.27 4.15
CA GLY A 10 10.96 -10.29 3.05
C GLY A 10 11.13 -8.85 3.54
N TYR A 11 11.33 -7.89 2.61
CA TYR A 11 11.45 -6.45 2.95
C TYR A 11 10.20 -5.91 3.66
N VAL A 12 9.01 -6.25 3.16
CA VAL A 12 7.75 -5.83 3.79
C VAL A 12 7.61 -6.44 5.18
N GLY A 13 7.96 -7.73 5.34
CA GLY A 13 7.96 -8.41 6.63
C GLY A 13 8.93 -7.77 7.63
N GLY A 14 10.16 -7.45 7.19
CA GLY A 14 11.15 -6.76 8.03
C GLY A 14 10.67 -5.37 8.46
N GLU A 15 10.06 -4.61 7.55
CA GLU A 15 9.49 -3.30 7.86
C GLU A 15 8.31 -3.42 8.83
N LEU A 16 7.44 -4.42 8.63
CA LEU A 16 6.34 -4.70 9.55
C LEU A 16 6.85 -5.02 10.96
N LEU A 17 7.86 -5.88 11.08
CA LEU A 17 8.47 -6.19 12.37
C LEU A 17 9.10 -4.95 13.03
N ARG A 18 9.75 -4.07 12.24
CA ARG A 18 10.30 -2.81 12.74
C ARG A 18 9.23 -1.91 13.37
N LEU A 19 8.05 -1.84 12.75
CA LEU A 19 6.93 -1.06 13.26
C LEU A 19 6.29 -1.71 14.49
N LEU A 20 6.06 -3.02 14.45
CA LEU A 20 5.44 -3.78 15.54
C LEU A 20 6.27 -3.78 16.81
N VAL A 21 7.61 -3.88 16.72
CA VAL A 21 8.50 -3.89 17.88
C VAL A 21 8.44 -2.58 18.67
N SER A 22 8.12 -1.48 18.01
CA SER A 22 7.96 -0.15 18.62
C SER A 22 6.50 0.21 18.91
N HIS A 23 5.57 -0.69 18.65
CA HIS A 23 4.15 -0.41 18.84
C HIS A 23 3.72 -0.55 20.31
N PRO A 24 3.06 0.46 20.91
CA PRO A 24 2.84 0.50 22.36
C PRO A 24 1.82 -0.53 22.89
N LYS A 25 1.00 -1.13 22.04
CA LYS A 25 -0.17 -1.94 22.45
C LYS A 25 -0.14 -3.39 21.96
N VAL A 26 0.88 -3.79 21.22
CA VAL A 26 0.98 -5.14 20.65
C VAL A 26 2.30 -5.81 21.00
N HIS A 27 2.30 -7.13 21.03
CA HIS A 27 3.47 -7.97 21.23
C HIS A 27 3.60 -8.96 20.08
N ILE A 28 4.80 -9.12 19.53
CA ILE A 28 5.07 -10.08 18.44
C ILE A 28 5.28 -11.44 19.09
N ASN A 29 4.29 -12.31 18.96
CA ASN A 29 4.35 -13.64 19.55
C ASN A 29 4.99 -14.66 18.59
N MET A 30 4.63 -14.64 17.31
CA MET A 30 5.10 -15.64 16.36
C MET A 30 5.46 -15.01 15.01
N VAL A 31 6.63 -15.37 14.51
CA VAL A 31 7.08 -15.02 13.16
C VAL A 31 7.39 -16.27 12.38
N THR A 32 6.89 -16.38 11.13
CA THR A 32 7.15 -17.57 10.33
C THR A 32 7.89 -17.26 9.05
N SER A 33 8.70 -18.23 8.60
CA SER A 33 9.30 -18.23 7.28
C SER A 33 9.55 -19.67 6.83
N ARG A 34 9.13 -19.99 5.59
CA ARG A 34 9.39 -21.30 5.02
C ARG A 34 10.87 -21.56 4.76
N GLN A 35 11.60 -20.55 4.31
CA GLN A 35 13.00 -20.67 3.90
C GLN A 35 13.98 -20.40 5.03
N LYS A 36 13.57 -19.64 6.06
CA LYS A 36 14.41 -19.15 7.14
C LYS A 36 14.01 -19.69 8.52
N ALA A 37 13.23 -20.78 8.54
CA ALA A 37 12.84 -21.42 9.79
C ALA A 37 14.08 -21.78 10.65
N ARG A 38 13.98 -21.50 11.96
CA ARG A 38 15.03 -21.67 12.98
C ARG A 38 16.18 -20.65 12.94
N GLU A 39 16.21 -19.74 11.95
CA GLU A 39 17.15 -18.61 11.99
C GLU A 39 16.62 -17.47 12.88
N TYR A 40 17.50 -16.77 13.59
CA TYR A 40 17.11 -15.57 14.33
C TYR A 40 16.65 -14.46 13.38
N VAL A 41 15.59 -13.74 13.78
CA VAL A 41 15.04 -12.62 12.99
C VAL A 41 16.11 -11.57 12.67
N HIS A 42 16.95 -11.23 13.66
CA HIS A 42 18.03 -10.24 13.49
C HIS A 42 19.16 -10.68 12.57
N ARG A 43 19.29 -11.98 12.23
CA ARG A 43 20.23 -12.44 11.19
C ARG A 43 19.75 -12.13 9.79
N ILE A 44 18.44 -12.13 9.59
CA ILE A 44 17.81 -11.78 8.29
C ILE A 44 17.55 -10.29 8.19
N HIS A 45 17.17 -9.65 9.30
CA HIS A 45 16.94 -8.22 9.44
C HIS A 45 17.91 -7.60 10.48
N PRO A 46 19.17 -7.32 10.10
CA PRO A 46 20.21 -6.88 11.05
C PRO A 46 19.85 -5.61 11.82
N SER A 47 19.04 -4.72 11.24
CA SER A 47 18.55 -3.50 11.91
C SER A 47 17.67 -3.77 13.14
N LEU A 48 17.16 -4.98 13.31
CA LEU A 48 16.34 -5.39 14.46
C LEU A 48 17.15 -6.04 15.59
N LYS A 49 18.50 -6.09 15.47
CA LYS A 49 19.37 -6.63 16.52
C LYS A 49 19.26 -5.79 17.78
N GLY A 50 18.98 -6.45 18.91
CA GLY A 50 18.77 -5.78 20.20
C GLY A 50 17.33 -5.31 20.46
N PHE A 51 16.46 -5.39 19.46
CA PHE A 51 15.03 -5.06 19.59
C PHE A 51 14.12 -6.28 19.60
N ILE A 52 14.50 -7.35 18.91
CA ILE A 52 13.73 -8.58 18.82
C ILE A 52 14.66 -9.80 18.91
N ASP A 53 14.34 -10.72 19.81
CA ASP A 53 15.10 -11.97 20.00
C ASP A 53 14.23 -13.18 19.73
N LEU A 54 13.58 -13.19 18.55
CA LEU A 54 12.77 -14.29 18.07
C LEU A 54 13.50 -15.04 16.96
N THR A 55 13.18 -16.33 16.84
CA THR A 55 13.54 -17.15 15.68
C THR A 55 12.34 -17.33 14.77
N PHE A 56 12.57 -17.43 13.47
CA PHE A 56 11.51 -17.83 12.53
C PHE A 56 11.05 -19.25 12.82
N SER A 57 9.76 -19.43 13.04
CA SER A 57 9.13 -20.73 13.18
C SER A 57 8.75 -21.31 11.80
N PRO A 58 8.70 -22.65 11.67
CA PRO A 58 7.94 -23.28 10.60
C PRO A 58 6.48 -22.82 10.66
N MET A 59 5.74 -22.97 9.54
CA MET A 59 4.30 -22.70 9.53
C MET A 59 3.58 -23.74 10.37
N ASP A 60 2.83 -23.28 11.35
CA ASP A 60 1.95 -24.06 12.21
C ASP A 60 0.65 -23.25 12.41
N MET A 61 -0.39 -23.68 11.70
CA MET A 61 -1.67 -22.96 11.68
C MET A 61 -2.42 -23.06 13.01
N GLU A 62 -2.34 -24.18 13.68
CA GLU A 62 -2.97 -24.38 14.96
C GLU A 62 -2.33 -23.51 16.05
N LYS A 63 -1.00 -23.51 16.09
CA LYS A 63 -0.25 -22.66 17.00
C LYS A 63 -0.51 -21.18 16.75
N LEU A 64 -0.52 -20.74 15.48
CA LEU A 64 -0.85 -19.34 15.13
C LEU A 64 -2.24 -18.96 15.65
N ALA A 65 -3.25 -19.80 15.38
CA ALA A 65 -4.63 -19.52 15.78
C ALA A 65 -4.83 -19.52 17.29
N ASN A 66 -4.10 -20.37 18.01
CA ASN A 66 -4.23 -20.49 19.47
C ASN A 66 -3.42 -19.45 20.26
N SER A 67 -2.43 -18.82 19.61
CA SER A 67 -1.50 -17.92 20.31
C SER A 67 -1.46 -16.48 19.79
N CYS A 68 -2.23 -16.15 18.75
CA CYS A 68 -2.28 -14.81 18.18
C CYS A 68 -3.71 -14.30 18.05
N ASP A 69 -3.94 -13.06 18.41
CA ASP A 69 -5.23 -12.36 18.26
C ASP A 69 -5.44 -11.85 16.85
N ILE A 70 -4.34 -11.50 16.17
CA ILE A 70 -4.30 -10.99 14.82
C ILE A 70 -3.08 -11.51 14.07
N VAL A 71 -3.24 -11.83 12.80
CA VAL A 71 -2.17 -12.36 11.95
C VAL A 71 -2.00 -11.51 10.69
N PHE A 72 -0.76 -11.11 10.43
CA PHE A 72 -0.35 -10.50 9.18
C PHE A 72 0.18 -11.56 8.22
N THR A 73 -0.25 -11.52 6.96
CA THR A 73 0.31 -12.38 5.90
C THR A 73 1.12 -11.55 4.92
N SER A 74 2.42 -11.81 4.84
CA SER A 74 3.38 -11.14 3.94
C SER A 74 4.10 -12.16 3.06
N VAL A 75 3.32 -12.91 2.28
CA VAL A 75 3.79 -13.98 1.40
C VAL A 75 3.64 -13.59 -0.08
N PRO A 76 4.33 -14.27 -1.02
CA PRO A 76 4.13 -14.02 -2.43
C PRO A 76 2.67 -14.18 -2.86
N HIS A 77 2.27 -13.41 -3.89
CA HIS A 77 0.92 -13.47 -4.45
C HIS A 77 0.55 -14.89 -4.90
N GLY A 78 -0.69 -15.30 -4.68
CA GLY A 78 -1.19 -16.66 -4.89
C GLY A 78 -0.91 -17.63 -3.76
N MET A 79 -0.14 -17.24 -2.74
CA MET A 79 0.25 -18.13 -1.63
C MET A 79 -0.49 -17.84 -0.32
N ALA A 80 -1.15 -16.71 -0.18
CA ALA A 80 -1.91 -16.38 1.01
C ALA A 80 -3.28 -17.07 1.07
N ASN A 81 -3.85 -17.46 -0.05
CA ASN A 81 -5.21 -17.97 -0.17
C ASN A 81 -5.60 -19.01 0.89
N LYS A 82 -4.83 -20.11 0.98
CA LYS A 82 -5.10 -21.21 1.93
C LYS A 82 -4.85 -20.79 3.38
N ILE A 83 -3.81 -19.97 3.61
CA ILE A 83 -3.45 -19.47 4.94
C ILE A 83 -4.57 -18.59 5.48
N VAL A 84 -5.02 -17.63 4.66
CA VAL A 84 -6.09 -16.72 5.01
C VAL A 84 -7.40 -17.46 5.24
N LYS A 85 -7.75 -18.43 4.34
CA LYS A 85 -8.96 -19.24 4.51
C LYS A 85 -8.99 -20.01 5.84
N ASP A 86 -7.90 -20.70 6.18
CA ASP A 86 -7.81 -21.46 7.44
C ASP A 86 -7.89 -20.53 8.67
N LEU A 87 -7.16 -19.42 8.70
CA LEU A 87 -7.22 -18.45 9.79
C LEU A 87 -8.61 -17.79 9.89
N TYR A 88 -9.24 -17.48 8.76
CA TYR A 88 -10.57 -16.89 8.72
C TYR A 88 -11.62 -17.81 9.33
N ASP A 89 -11.60 -19.10 8.98
CA ASP A 89 -12.53 -20.10 9.50
C ASP A 89 -12.35 -20.34 11.03
N ARG A 90 -11.18 -20.03 11.55
CA ARG A 90 -10.86 -20.09 13.00
C ARG A 90 -11.22 -18.81 13.75
N GLY A 91 -11.78 -17.81 13.07
CA GLY A 91 -12.19 -16.54 13.67
C GLY A 91 -11.08 -15.53 13.95
N ILE A 92 -9.84 -15.78 13.45
CA ILE A 92 -8.70 -14.90 13.65
C ILE A 92 -8.86 -13.61 12.80
N LYS A 93 -8.48 -12.47 13.36
CA LYS A 93 -8.36 -11.22 12.60
C LYS A 93 -7.14 -11.29 11.68
N ILE A 94 -7.31 -10.88 10.42
CA ILE A 94 -6.27 -11.05 9.39
C ILE A 94 -6.04 -9.73 8.66
N ILE A 95 -4.75 -9.41 8.47
CA ILE A 95 -4.31 -8.36 7.56
C ILE A 95 -3.42 -8.99 6.51
N ASP A 96 -3.92 -9.06 5.27
CA ASP A 96 -3.22 -9.64 4.15
C ASP A 96 -2.49 -8.56 3.33
N LEU A 97 -1.17 -8.65 3.25
CA LEU A 97 -0.32 -7.78 2.44
C LEU A 97 -0.04 -8.36 1.04
N SER A 98 -0.55 -9.57 0.76
CA SER A 98 -0.51 -10.14 -0.58
C SER A 98 -1.56 -9.47 -1.50
N ALA A 99 -1.66 -9.96 -2.73
CA ALA A 99 -2.70 -9.47 -3.64
C ALA A 99 -3.97 -10.34 -3.64
N ASP A 100 -3.97 -11.40 -2.82
CA ASP A 100 -4.90 -12.51 -2.99
C ASP A 100 -6.36 -12.15 -2.66
N PHE A 101 -6.60 -11.08 -1.91
CA PHE A 101 -7.94 -10.66 -1.50
C PHE A 101 -8.28 -9.19 -1.82
N ARG A 102 -7.53 -8.56 -2.74
CA ARG A 102 -7.71 -7.13 -3.10
C ARG A 102 -8.90 -6.87 -4.00
N LEU A 103 -9.12 -7.76 -5.00
CA LEU A 103 -10.16 -7.58 -6.00
C LEU A 103 -11.44 -8.30 -5.57
N LYS A 104 -12.59 -7.66 -5.78
CA LYS A 104 -13.90 -8.20 -5.40
C LYS A 104 -14.46 -9.19 -6.41
N ASN A 105 -14.19 -8.95 -7.70
CA ASN A 105 -14.66 -9.82 -8.76
C ASN A 105 -13.63 -10.93 -9.03
N PRO A 106 -13.99 -12.23 -8.87
CA PRO A 106 -13.05 -13.34 -9.10
C PRO A 106 -12.52 -13.40 -10.55
N LYS A 107 -13.27 -12.91 -11.53
CA LYS A 107 -12.82 -12.85 -12.94
C LYS A 107 -11.63 -11.89 -13.13
N ASP A 108 -11.50 -10.89 -12.26
CA ASP A 108 -10.40 -9.94 -12.33
C ASP A 108 -9.06 -10.56 -11.90
N TYR A 109 -9.07 -11.66 -11.14
CA TYR A 109 -7.84 -12.42 -10.85
C TYR A 109 -7.28 -13.09 -12.11
N ILE A 110 -8.13 -13.61 -12.97
CA ILE A 110 -7.71 -14.15 -14.28
C ILE A 110 -7.10 -13.02 -15.12
N LYS A 111 -7.80 -11.88 -15.22
CA LYS A 111 -7.36 -10.72 -16.03
C LYS A 111 -6.04 -10.12 -15.57
N TRP A 112 -5.85 -9.92 -14.26
CA TRP A 112 -4.76 -9.14 -13.72
C TRP A 112 -3.61 -9.96 -13.13
N TYR A 113 -3.91 -11.19 -12.66
CA TYR A 113 -2.93 -12.06 -12.00
C TYR A 113 -2.70 -13.37 -12.75
N GLY A 114 -3.56 -13.78 -13.69
CA GLY A 114 -3.40 -14.97 -14.53
C GLY A 114 -3.78 -16.28 -13.84
N TRP A 115 -4.57 -16.25 -12.77
CA TRP A 115 -5.05 -17.44 -12.05
C TRP A 115 -6.48 -17.28 -11.55
N GLU A 116 -7.17 -18.40 -11.36
CA GLU A 116 -8.51 -18.43 -10.76
C GLU A 116 -8.41 -18.36 -9.24
N HIS A 117 -9.26 -17.54 -8.61
CA HIS A 117 -9.26 -17.43 -7.16
C HIS A 117 -9.89 -18.68 -6.52
N PRO A 118 -9.14 -19.43 -5.62
CA PRO A 118 -9.64 -20.70 -5.09
C PRO A 118 -10.76 -20.54 -4.06
N PHE A 119 -10.96 -19.36 -3.48
CA PHE A 119 -11.97 -19.05 -2.46
C PHE A 119 -12.74 -17.76 -2.79
N PRO A 120 -13.51 -17.74 -3.89
CA PRO A 120 -14.18 -16.51 -4.35
C PRO A 120 -15.19 -15.96 -3.33
N GLU A 121 -15.74 -16.80 -2.45
CA GLU A 121 -16.67 -16.42 -1.40
C GLU A 121 -16.03 -15.49 -0.35
N LEU A 122 -14.71 -15.57 -0.14
CA LEU A 122 -13.98 -14.69 0.78
C LEU A 122 -13.70 -13.31 0.20
N LEU A 123 -13.76 -13.12 -1.12
CA LEU A 123 -13.53 -11.82 -1.75
C LEU A 123 -14.56 -10.78 -1.29
N SER A 124 -15.81 -11.20 -1.12
CA SER A 124 -16.89 -10.34 -0.59
C SER A 124 -16.73 -10.01 0.90
N LYS A 125 -15.99 -10.86 1.64
CA LYS A 125 -15.74 -10.71 3.09
C LYS A 125 -14.48 -9.90 3.39
N SER A 126 -13.57 -9.77 2.44
CA SER A 126 -12.37 -8.96 2.58
C SER A 126 -12.71 -7.48 2.44
N THR A 127 -12.16 -6.62 3.28
CA THR A 127 -12.20 -5.17 3.10
C THR A 127 -10.90 -4.69 2.48
N TYR A 128 -10.98 -3.82 1.48
CA TYR A 128 -9.79 -3.21 0.89
C TYR A 128 -9.20 -2.18 1.85
N GLY A 129 -7.95 -2.39 2.26
CA GLY A 129 -7.31 -1.73 3.40
C GLY A 129 -6.77 -0.34 3.12
N VAL A 130 -7.60 0.56 2.61
CA VAL A 130 -7.30 1.99 2.46
C VAL A 130 -8.25 2.78 3.36
N PRO A 131 -7.83 3.20 4.56
CA PRO A 131 -8.67 3.90 5.53
C PRO A 131 -9.38 5.13 4.98
N GLU A 132 -8.71 5.86 4.09
CA GLU A 132 -9.25 7.04 3.43
C GLU A 132 -10.48 6.74 2.54
N PHE A 133 -10.76 5.46 2.26
CA PHE A 133 -11.92 4.99 1.48
C PHE A 133 -12.88 4.15 2.33
N HIS A 134 -12.37 3.32 3.25
CA HIS A 134 -13.10 2.20 3.86
C HIS A 134 -12.95 2.11 5.40
N ARG A 135 -12.75 3.24 6.09
CA ARG A 135 -12.46 3.24 7.54
C ARG A 135 -13.51 2.51 8.37
N ASP A 136 -14.78 2.75 8.10
CA ASP A 136 -15.88 2.14 8.87
C ASP A 136 -16.04 0.64 8.60
N GLU A 137 -15.75 0.21 7.38
CA GLU A 137 -15.72 -1.20 7.00
C GLU A 137 -14.52 -1.92 7.62
N ILE A 138 -13.33 -1.31 7.61
CA ILE A 138 -12.12 -1.86 8.23
C ILE A 138 -12.35 -2.10 9.71
N LYS A 139 -12.99 -1.17 10.42
CA LYS A 139 -13.30 -1.29 11.85
C LYS A 139 -14.12 -2.54 12.18
N LYS A 140 -14.96 -2.99 11.24
CA LYS A 140 -15.87 -4.13 11.43
C LYS A 140 -15.35 -5.43 10.83
N SER A 141 -14.22 -5.37 10.09
CA SER A 141 -13.72 -6.50 9.31
C SER A 141 -12.99 -7.52 10.16
N GLN A 142 -13.09 -8.77 9.75
CA GLN A 142 -12.19 -9.85 10.18
C GLN A 142 -11.00 -9.99 9.24
N LEU A 143 -11.18 -9.69 7.94
CA LEU A 143 -10.15 -9.78 6.90
C LEU A 143 -9.99 -8.44 6.20
N VAL A 144 -8.80 -7.86 6.29
CA VAL A 144 -8.41 -6.65 5.55
C VAL A 144 -7.27 -6.99 4.60
N SER A 145 -7.44 -6.63 3.32
CA SER A 145 -6.42 -6.80 2.28
C SER A 145 -5.74 -5.47 1.98
N CYS A 146 -4.45 -5.36 2.30
CA CYS A 146 -3.68 -4.15 2.06
C CYS A 146 -3.49 -3.85 0.57
N PRO A 147 -3.54 -2.59 0.16
CA PRO A 147 -3.45 -2.17 -1.23
C PRO A 147 -2.07 -2.47 -1.85
N GLY A 148 -2.02 -2.47 -3.18
CA GLY A 148 -0.78 -2.34 -3.90
C GLY A 148 -0.15 -0.95 -3.71
N CYS A 149 1.18 -0.89 -3.56
CA CYS A 149 1.87 0.34 -3.16
C CYS A 149 1.63 1.52 -4.12
N MET A 150 1.71 1.30 -5.44
CA MET A 150 1.40 2.36 -6.42
C MET A 150 -0.11 2.61 -6.55
N ALA A 151 -0.95 1.60 -6.26
CA ALA A 151 -2.39 1.78 -6.27
C ALA A 151 -2.84 2.76 -5.18
N VAL A 152 -2.44 2.53 -3.92
CA VAL A 152 -2.84 3.44 -2.82
C VAL A 152 -2.32 4.86 -3.04
N THR A 153 -1.08 5.01 -3.54
CA THR A 153 -0.50 6.33 -3.83
C THR A 153 -1.32 7.08 -4.89
N SER A 154 -1.72 6.41 -5.98
CA SER A 154 -2.55 7.01 -7.03
C SER A 154 -3.99 7.27 -6.58
N LEU A 155 -4.59 6.32 -5.86
CA LEU A 155 -5.96 6.42 -5.35
C LEU A 155 -6.15 7.67 -4.49
N ILE A 156 -5.23 7.92 -3.57
CA ILE A 156 -5.26 9.11 -2.70
C ILE A 156 -5.19 10.41 -3.52
N ALA A 157 -4.40 10.46 -4.58
CA ALA A 157 -4.32 11.65 -5.42
C ALA A 157 -5.61 11.90 -6.23
N ILE A 158 -6.26 10.84 -6.72
CA ILE A 158 -7.36 10.95 -7.69
C ILE A 158 -8.74 11.03 -7.00
N LYS A 159 -8.90 10.41 -5.82
CA LYS A 159 -10.19 10.32 -5.11
C LYS A 159 -10.97 11.63 -5.05
N PRO A 160 -10.42 12.78 -4.60
CA PRO A 160 -11.17 14.02 -4.52
C PRO A 160 -11.74 14.50 -5.86
N LEU A 161 -11.02 14.23 -6.95
CA LEU A 161 -11.43 14.62 -8.29
C LEU A 161 -12.66 13.83 -8.76
N ILE A 162 -12.72 12.55 -8.41
CA ILE A 162 -13.86 11.66 -8.70
C ILE A 162 -15.05 11.98 -7.82
N GLU A 163 -14.85 12.17 -6.51
CA GLU A 163 -15.92 12.51 -5.55
C GLU A 163 -16.67 13.79 -5.95
N HIS A 164 -15.94 14.77 -6.46
CA HIS A 164 -16.51 16.04 -6.92
C HIS A 164 -16.86 16.08 -8.41
N ASN A 165 -16.78 14.92 -9.11
CA ASN A 165 -17.13 14.78 -10.53
C ASN A 165 -16.42 15.78 -11.45
N LEU A 166 -15.14 16.08 -11.17
CA LEU A 166 -14.37 17.12 -11.85
C LEU A 166 -13.72 16.66 -13.14
N ILE A 167 -13.43 15.35 -13.27
CA ILE A 167 -12.61 14.80 -14.35
C ILE A 167 -13.37 13.77 -15.19
N GLU A 168 -12.91 13.63 -16.43
CA GLU A 168 -13.31 12.51 -17.30
C GLU A 168 -12.79 11.20 -16.72
N THR A 169 -13.60 10.14 -16.84
CA THR A 169 -13.30 8.85 -16.18
C THR A 169 -12.83 7.77 -17.15
N ASP A 170 -12.86 8.06 -18.46
CA ASP A 170 -12.47 7.11 -19.50
C ASP A 170 -10.99 7.20 -19.89
N HIS A 171 -10.28 8.23 -19.41
CA HIS A 171 -8.90 8.52 -19.79
C HIS A 171 -8.07 9.01 -18.60
N ILE A 172 -7.98 8.19 -17.55
CA ILE A 172 -7.05 8.45 -16.44
C ILE A 172 -5.73 7.76 -16.75
N VAL A 173 -4.64 8.53 -16.81
CA VAL A 173 -3.30 7.97 -17.05
C VAL A 173 -2.47 8.09 -15.79
N VAL A 174 -1.96 6.97 -15.31
CA VAL A 174 -1.11 6.86 -14.11
C VAL A 174 0.32 6.52 -14.54
N ASP A 175 1.22 7.48 -14.42
CA ASP A 175 2.66 7.29 -14.64
C ASP A 175 3.36 7.21 -13.28
N SER A 176 3.78 6.00 -12.90
CA SER A 176 4.36 5.71 -11.58
C SER A 176 5.86 5.45 -11.66
N LYS A 177 6.61 6.05 -10.75
CA LYS A 177 8.03 5.81 -10.50
C LYS A 177 8.19 5.08 -9.18
N ILE A 178 8.94 3.97 -9.14
CA ILE A 178 9.10 3.16 -7.93
C ILE A 178 10.54 2.74 -7.68
N GLY A 179 10.93 2.79 -6.41
CA GLY A 179 12.22 2.34 -5.92
C GLY A 179 12.44 0.83 -6.02
N SER A 180 13.70 0.41 -5.92
CA SER A 180 14.13 -1.00 -6.10
C SER A 180 13.57 -1.95 -5.05
N SER A 181 13.32 -1.49 -3.82
CA SER A 181 12.74 -2.32 -2.75
C SER A 181 11.32 -2.85 -3.08
N GLY A 182 10.61 -2.22 -4.03
CA GLY A 182 9.33 -2.71 -4.53
C GLY A 182 9.40 -4.05 -5.27
N ALA A 183 10.60 -4.47 -5.69
CA ALA A 183 10.82 -5.78 -6.33
C ALA A 183 10.98 -6.94 -5.32
N GLY A 184 11.08 -6.64 -4.01
CA GLY A 184 11.31 -7.63 -2.96
C GLY A 184 12.77 -8.09 -2.87
N THR A 185 13.02 -9.12 -2.05
CA THR A 185 14.37 -9.63 -1.75
C THR A 185 14.94 -10.59 -2.80
N LYS A 186 14.10 -11.13 -3.67
CA LYS A 186 14.55 -12.07 -4.71
C LYS A 186 15.26 -11.33 -5.84
N SER A 187 16.56 -11.55 -5.96
CA SER A 187 17.36 -10.94 -7.03
C SER A 187 17.01 -11.51 -8.41
N ASN A 188 17.09 -10.65 -9.41
CA ASN A 188 16.98 -11.01 -10.81
C ASN A 188 17.85 -10.05 -11.65
N ALA A 189 17.97 -10.29 -12.96
CA ALA A 189 18.79 -9.46 -13.84
C ALA A 189 18.43 -7.96 -13.76
N GLY A 190 17.15 -7.61 -13.66
CA GLY A 190 16.69 -6.22 -13.59
C GLY A 190 16.89 -5.53 -12.23
N THR A 191 17.14 -6.30 -11.17
CA THR A 191 17.40 -5.80 -9.81
C THR A 191 18.87 -5.88 -9.41
N HIS A 192 19.72 -6.50 -10.24
CA HIS A 192 21.15 -6.53 -10.02
C HIS A 192 21.72 -5.09 -10.02
N HIS A 193 22.67 -4.78 -9.12
CA HIS A 193 23.16 -3.42 -8.90
C HIS A 193 23.59 -2.72 -10.19
N ALA A 194 24.43 -3.36 -11.02
CA ALA A 194 24.90 -2.79 -12.28
C ALA A 194 23.79 -2.44 -13.29
N MET A 195 22.66 -3.15 -13.23
CA MET A 195 21.48 -2.92 -14.10
C MET A 195 20.43 -2.03 -13.45
N ARG A 196 20.54 -1.76 -12.13
CA ARG A 196 19.61 -0.93 -11.38
C ARG A 196 20.13 0.48 -11.11
N TYR A 197 21.45 0.64 -10.99
CA TYR A 197 22.08 1.95 -10.81
C TYR A 197 21.87 2.84 -12.03
N GLY A 198 21.49 4.11 -11.84
CA GLY A 198 21.23 5.08 -12.90
C GLY A 198 19.99 4.80 -13.76
N VAL A 199 19.13 3.83 -13.40
CA VAL A 199 18.03 3.41 -14.26
C VAL A 199 16.81 4.33 -14.16
N ILE A 200 16.20 4.60 -15.31
CA ILE A 200 14.80 5.00 -15.47
C ILE A 200 14.24 4.05 -16.53
N ARG A 201 13.43 3.06 -16.14
CA ARG A 201 13.02 1.97 -17.02
C ARG A 201 11.55 1.64 -16.88
N PRO A 202 10.71 1.74 -17.94
CA PRO A 202 9.39 1.16 -17.94
C PRO A 202 9.54 -0.38 -17.90
N TYR A 203 8.79 -1.05 -16.99
CA TYR A 203 8.91 -2.52 -16.87
C TYR A 203 7.60 -3.25 -17.17
N LYS A 204 6.49 -2.59 -17.11
CA LYS A 204 5.18 -3.10 -17.52
C LYS A 204 4.26 -1.96 -17.96
N PRO A 205 4.51 -1.34 -19.14
CA PRO A 205 3.85 -0.12 -19.56
C PRO A 205 2.36 -0.26 -19.84
N VAL A 206 1.86 -1.51 -19.95
CA VAL A 206 0.43 -1.81 -20.11
C VAL A 206 0.04 -2.98 -19.23
N LYS A 207 -1.23 -3.03 -18.83
CA LYS A 207 -1.83 -4.13 -18.05
C LYS A 207 -1.07 -4.44 -16.74
N HIS A 208 -0.60 -3.41 -16.05
CA HIS A 208 -0.06 -3.59 -14.70
C HIS A 208 -1.19 -3.96 -13.73
N ARG A 209 -0.96 -4.94 -12.84
CA ARG A 209 -1.99 -5.47 -11.92
C ARG A 209 -2.66 -4.43 -11.01
N HIS A 210 -1.92 -3.37 -10.61
CA HIS A 210 -2.49 -2.29 -9.80
C HIS A 210 -3.55 -1.47 -10.54
N THR A 211 -3.63 -1.57 -11.87
CA THR A 211 -4.71 -0.95 -12.65
C THR A 211 -6.07 -1.46 -12.19
N GLY A 212 -6.21 -2.78 -11.98
CA GLY A 212 -7.48 -3.37 -11.52
C GLY A 212 -7.92 -2.86 -10.15
N GLU A 213 -6.95 -2.63 -9.23
CA GLU A 213 -7.24 -2.04 -7.92
C GLU A 213 -7.73 -0.60 -8.05
N ILE A 214 -7.06 0.21 -8.89
CA ILE A 214 -7.43 1.63 -9.09
C ILE A 214 -8.79 1.74 -9.78
N GLU A 215 -9.05 0.94 -10.82
CA GLU A 215 -10.34 0.91 -11.51
C GLU A 215 -11.48 0.51 -10.57
N GLN A 216 -11.27 -0.53 -9.74
CA GLN A 216 -12.24 -0.98 -8.75
C GLN A 216 -12.60 0.13 -7.75
N GLU A 217 -11.60 0.68 -7.08
CA GLU A 217 -11.83 1.61 -5.97
C GLU A 217 -12.39 2.97 -6.45
N LEU A 218 -11.83 3.53 -7.52
CA LEU A 218 -12.38 4.75 -8.11
C LEU A 218 -13.77 4.51 -8.74
N GLY A 219 -14.01 3.32 -9.27
CA GLY A 219 -15.33 2.92 -9.77
C GLY A 219 -16.42 2.88 -8.70
N LEU A 220 -16.06 2.41 -7.49
CA LEU A 220 -16.95 2.46 -6.32
C LEU A 220 -17.30 3.92 -5.93
N VAL A 221 -16.32 4.80 -5.91
CA VAL A 221 -16.53 6.23 -5.64
C VAL A 221 -17.39 6.88 -6.70
N ALA A 222 -17.11 6.63 -7.98
CA ALA A 222 -17.84 7.20 -9.13
C ALA A 222 -19.22 6.57 -9.36
N LYS A 223 -19.49 5.38 -8.78
CA LYS A 223 -20.66 4.54 -9.05
C LYS A 223 -20.82 4.19 -10.54
N LYS A 224 -19.72 4.05 -11.25
CA LYS A 224 -19.63 3.67 -12.66
C LYS A 224 -18.27 3.07 -13.01
N GLU A 225 -18.18 2.43 -14.16
CA GLU A 225 -16.91 1.95 -14.68
C GLU A 225 -15.94 3.10 -14.93
N ILE A 226 -14.67 2.89 -14.57
CA ILE A 226 -13.56 3.81 -14.80
C ILE A 226 -12.48 3.09 -15.59
N LYS A 227 -11.81 3.80 -16.49
CA LYS A 227 -10.69 3.26 -17.27
C LYS A 227 -9.39 3.95 -16.91
N VAL A 228 -8.43 3.14 -16.52
CA VAL A 228 -7.10 3.59 -16.11
C VAL A 228 -6.02 2.96 -16.98
N SER A 229 -5.12 3.80 -17.47
CA SER A 229 -3.89 3.38 -18.17
C SER A 229 -2.69 3.61 -17.28
N MET A 230 -2.04 2.54 -16.82
CA MET A 230 -0.93 2.63 -15.88
C MET A 230 0.38 2.22 -16.52
N SER A 231 1.41 3.08 -16.40
CA SER A 231 2.77 2.85 -16.88
C SER A 231 3.79 3.02 -15.74
N PRO A 232 4.19 1.91 -15.07
CA PRO A 232 5.17 1.99 -13.99
C PRO A 232 6.61 1.97 -14.50
N HIS A 233 7.47 2.77 -13.85
CA HIS A 233 8.89 2.87 -14.12
C HIS A 233 9.71 2.50 -12.87
N ALA A 234 10.72 1.70 -13.09
CA ALA A 234 11.79 1.46 -12.13
C ALA A 234 12.77 2.63 -12.17
N VAL A 235 13.04 3.25 -11.01
CA VAL A 235 13.98 4.38 -10.91
C VAL A 235 15.11 4.11 -9.91
N ASN A 236 16.18 4.89 -10.01
CA ASN A 236 17.41 4.72 -9.22
C ASN A 236 17.27 5.28 -7.79
N ILE A 237 16.27 4.81 -7.06
CA ILE A 237 16.14 5.00 -5.62
C ILE A 237 15.85 3.66 -4.96
N VAL A 238 16.13 3.52 -3.67
CA VAL A 238 15.84 2.29 -2.93
C VAL A 238 14.37 2.25 -2.51
N ARG A 239 13.89 3.31 -1.87
CA ARG A 239 12.52 3.45 -1.37
C ARG A 239 11.86 4.68 -2.00
N GLY A 240 10.55 4.65 -2.08
CA GLY A 240 9.74 5.76 -2.55
C GLY A 240 8.97 5.47 -3.82
N ILE A 241 7.83 6.13 -3.92
CA ILE A 241 6.94 6.15 -5.08
C ILE A 241 6.59 7.60 -5.37
N LEU A 242 6.63 7.96 -6.66
CA LEU A 242 6.00 9.16 -7.20
C LEU A 242 4.99 8.73 -8.24
N THR A 243 3.73 9.21 -8.13
CA THR A 243 2.75 9.04 -9.19
C THR A 243 2.40 10.37 -9.81
N THR A 244 2.40 10.42 -11.13
CA THR A 244 1.94 11.55 -11.93
C THR A 244 0.66 11.08 -12.63
N ASN A 245 -0.48 11.55 -12.14
CA ASN A 245 -1.78 11.10 -12.63
C ASN A 245 -2.35 12.18 -13.55
N HIS A 246 -2.36 11.93 -14.85
CA HIS A 246 -2.92 12.83 -15.85
C HIS A 246 -4.42 12.58 -15.96
N THR A 247 -5.18 13.63 -15.75
CA THR A 247 -6.63 13.63 -15.82
C THR A 247 -7.11 14.81 -16.66
N PHE A 248 -8.31 14.74 -17.23
CA PHE A 248 -8.88 15.79 -18.04
C PHE A 248 -10.12 16.34 -17.37
N LEU A 249 -10.17 17.67 -17.25
CA LEU A 249 -11.26 18.37 -16.56
C LEU A 249 -12.52 18.39 -17.43
N LYS A 250 -13.67 18.15 -16.83
CA LYS A 250 -14.98 18.31 -17.47
C LYS A 250 -15.40 19.76 -17.63
N LYS A 251 -14.86 20.64 -16.79
CA LYS A 251 -15.10 22.08 -16.78
C LYS A 251 -13.88 22.78 -16.21
N ILE A 252 -13.70 24.01 -16.58
CA ILE A 252 -12.67 24.88 -16.00
C ILE A 252 -12.94 25.05 -14.50
N ILE A 253 -11.91 24.86 -13.71
CA ILE A 253 -11.90 25.05 -12.26
C ILE A 253 -10.69 25.90 -11.88
N ASN A 254 -10.86 26.86 -10.97
CA ASN A 254 -9.73 27.64 -10.52
C ASN A 254 -8.92 26.91 -9.43
N GLU A 255 -7.64 27.25 -9.34
CA GLU A 255 -6.68 26.67 -8.41
C GLU A 255 -7.15 26.71 -6.96
N LEU A 256 -7.74 27.81 -6.51
CA LEU A 256 -8.21 28.00 -5.14
C LEU A 256 -9.38 27.05 -4.79
N GLU A 257 -10.30 26.85 -5.74
CA GLU A 257 -11.42 25.93 -5.56
C GLU A 257 -10.92 24.49 -5.45
N LEU A 258 -10.01 24.10 -6.31
CA LEU A 258 -9.39 22.76 -6.28
C LEU A 258 -8.58 22.54 -4.99
N TRP A 259 -7.85 23.56 -4.54
CA TRP A 259 -7.14 23.54 -3.26
C TRP A 259 -8.08 23.29 -2.08
N LYS A 260 -9.24 23.97 -2.05
CA LYS A 260 -10.28 23.77 -1.01
C LYS A 260 -10.84 22.36 -1.04
N ILE A 261 -11.05 21.77 -2.22
CA ILE A 261 -11.51 20.39 -2.39
C ILE A 261 -10.53 19.42 -1.75
N TYR A 262 -9.26 19.45 -2.13
CA TYR A 262 -8.23 18.57 -1.56
C TYR A 262 -8.09 18.72 -0.04
N ARG A 263 -8.03 19.98 0.43
CA ARG A 263 -7.94 20.25 1.86
C ARG A 263 -9.15 19.70 2.63
N ASN A 264 -10.36 19.88 2.12
CA ASN A 264 -11.56 19.38 2.79
C ASN A 264 -11.63 17.85 2.79
N SER A 265 -11.23 17.20 1.70
CA SER A 265 -11.19 15.74 1.61
C SER A 265 -10.22 15.11 2.62
N TYR A 266 -9.11 15.80 2.93
CA TYR A 266 -8.03 15.20 3.72
C TYR A 266 -7.72 15.87 5.07
N LYS A 267 -8.47 16.89 5.48
CA LYS A 267 -8.22 17.62 6.74
C LYS A 267 -8.22 16.77 8.01
N ASN A 268 -8.91 15.62 7.99
CA ASN A 268 -9.03 14.69 9.11
C ASN A 268 -8.21 13.40 8.90
N GLU A 269 -7.43 13.32 7.80
CA GLU A 269 -6.64 12.14 7.48
C GLU A 269 -5.23 12.29 8.05
N PRO A 270 -4.85 11.48 9.07
CA PRO A 270 -3.63 11.70 9.83
C PRO A 270 -2.35 11.51 9.02
N PHE A 271 -2.43 10.77 7.90
CA PHE A 271 -1.27 10.43 7.08
C PHE A 271 -1.29 11.05 5.68
N ILE A 272 -2.22 11.97 5.40
CA ILE A 272 -2.25 12.68 4.12
C ILE A 272 -1.79 14.13 4.33
N ARG A 273 -0.76 14.54 3.58
CA ARG A 273 -0.29 15.91 3.59
C ARG A 273 -0.52 16.53 2.22
N PHE A 274 -1.13 17.69 2.20
CA PHE A 274 -1.34 18.45 0.97
C PHE A 274 -0.16 19.41 0.76
N ILE A 275 0.57 19.22 -0.34
CA ILE A 275 1.76 19.99 -0.70
C ILE A 275 1.42 20.88 -1.88
N HIS A 276 1.42 22.18 -1.65
CA HIS A 276 1.15 23.19 -2.67
C HIS A 276 1.78 24.53 -2.28
N ASP A 277 3.10 24.58 -2.34
CA ASP A 277 3.87 25.78 -2.06
C ASP A 277 4.11 26.57 -3.34
N LYS A 278 3.97 27.89 -3.27
CA LYS A 278 4.17 28.77 -4.43
C LYS A 278 5.64 28.94 -4.80
N LYS A 279 6.54 28.70 -3.87
CA LYS A 279 7.99 28.93 -4.03
C LYS A 279 8.78 27.80 -3.39
N GLY A 280 10.01 27.63 -3.87
CA GLY A 280 10.95 26.66 -3.31
C GLY A 280 11.05 25.38 -4.14
N LEU A 281 11.93 24.49 -3.68
CA LEU A 281 12.20 23.21 -4.34
C LEU A 281 11.06 22.21 -4.16
N TYR A 282 10.31 22.31 -3.07
CA TYR A 282 9.32 21.32 -2.61
C TYR A 282 7.88 21.77 -2.78
N LYS A 283 7.59 22.46 -3.88
CA LYS A 283 6.23 22.89 -4.22
C LYS A 283 5.31 21.75 -4.68
N PHE A 284 5.88 20.57 -4.94
CA PHE A 284 5.16 19.37 -5.33
C PHE A 284 5.59 18.16 -4.48
N PRO A 285 4.74 17.10 -4.37
CA PRO A 285 5.12 15.86 -3.72
C PRO A 285 6.42 15.26 -4.25
N ASP A 286 7.32 14.88 -3.33
CA ASP A 286 8.60 14.26 -3.64
C ASP A 286 8.82 13.05 -2.72
N PRO A 287 9.13 11.85 -3.26
CA PRO A 287 9.38 10.66 -2.47
C PRO A 287 10.42 10.85 -1.37
N LYS A 288 11.40 11.73 -1.59
CA LYS A 288 12.50 12.00 -0.64
C LYS A 288 12.01 12.51 0.72
N PHE A 289 10.83 13.15 0.77
CA PHE A 289 10.27 13.75 1.98
C PHE A 289 9.20 12.90 2.67
N VAL A 290 9.01 11.67 2.24
CA VAL A 290 8.08 10.71 2.85
C VAL A 290 8.75 9.39 3.27
N ILE A 291 10.01 9.17 2.89
CA ILE A 291 10.73 7.92 3.18
C ILE A 291 10.81 7.68 4.69
N GLY A 292 10.51 6.44 5.10
CA GLY A 292 10.53 5.99 6.49
C GLY A 292 9.29 6.37 7.30
N SER A 293 8.34 7.10 6.71
CA SER A 293 7.08 7.51 7.35
C SER A 293 5.85 6.95 6.66
N ASN A 294 4.71 6.98 7.36
CA ASN A 294 3.42 6.56 6.79
C ASN A 294 2.70 7.68 6.02
N PHE A 295 3.35 8.82 5.79
CA PHE A 295 2.74 9.92 5.03
C PHE A 295 2.63 9.60 3.54
N CYS A 296 1.53 10.07 2.95
CA CYS A 296 1.35 10.24 1.52
C CYS A 296 1.16 11.73 1.24
N ASP A 297 2.10 12.32 0.52
CA ASP A 297 2.00 13.70 0.08
C ASP A 297 1.18 13.75 -1.21
N VAL A 298 0.25 14.70 -1.31
CA VAL A 298 -0.56 14.94 -2.49
C VAL A 298 -0.46 16.40 -2.92
N GLY A 299 -0.58 16.63 -4.22
CA GLY A 299 -0.57 17.95 -4.81
C GLY A 299 -1.13 17.91 -6.23
N PHE A 300 -1.20 19.04 -6.89
CA PHE A 300 -1.68 19.11 -8.26
C PHE A 300 -1.06 20.28 -9.02
N ASP A 301 -1.20 20.25 -10.33
CA ASP A 301 -0.99 21.38 -11.23
C ASP A 301 -2.05 21.37 -12.34
N ILE A 302 -2.41 22.53 -12.85
CA ILE A 302 -3.46 22.70 -13.86
C ILE A 302 -2.82 23.24 -15.14
N ASP A 303 -3.14 22.61 -16.24
CA ASP A 303 -2.80 23.02 -17.60
C ASP A 303 -4.10 23.49 -18.27
N ASP A 304 -4.37 24.80 -18.14
CA ASP A 304 -5.62 25.41 -18.59
C ASP A 304 -5.80 25.31 -20.10
N ASP A 305 -4.72 25.39 -20.87
CA ASP A 305 -4.76 25.34 -22.33
C ASP A 305 -5.27 23.99 -22.84
N ASN A 306 -4.98 22.92 -22.11
CA ASN A 306 -5.35 21.56 -22.47
C ASN A 306 -6.49 20.98 -21.60
N GLN A 307 -7.08 21.79 -20.71
CA GLN A 307 -8.05 21.31 -19.70
C GLN A 307 -7.55 20.07 -18.95
N ARG A 308 -6.23 20.00 -18.73
CA ARG A 308 -5.56 18.89 -18.08
C ARG A 308 -5.23 19.23 -16.64
N LEU A 309 -5.58 18.32 -15.75
CA LEU A 309 -5.15 18.36 -14.35
C LEU A 309 -4.18 17.22 -14.09
N VAL A 310 -3.03 17.57 -13.54
CA VAL A 310 -2.03 16.60 -13.10
C VAL A 310 -2.10 16.47 -11.59
N ALA A 311 -2.69 15.36 -11.12
CA ALA A 311 -2.70 15.02 -9.69
C ALA A 311 -1.43 14.26 -9.33
N LEU A 312 -0.69 14.78 -8.37
CA LEU A 312 0.62 14.26 -7.95
C LEU A 312 0.52 13.62 -6.57
N SER A 313 1.23 12.52 -6.35
CA SER A 313 1.39 11.98 -5.01
C SER A 313 2.69 11.23 -4.83
N ALA A 314 3.21 11.29 -3.58
CA ALA A 314 4.41 10.59 -3.17
C ALA A 314 4.21 9.84 -1.87
N SER A 315 4.75 8.63 -1.78
CA SER A 315 4.72 7.80 -0.58
C SER A 315 5.95 6.89 -0.49
N ASP A 316 6.20 6.31 0.68
CA ASP A 316 7.17 5.23 0.83
C ASP A 316 6.48 3.89 0.53
N ASN A 317 7.03 3.14 -0.44
CA ASN A 317 6.47 1.86 -0.89
C ASN A 317 6.48 0.74 0.16
N LEU A 318 7.32 0.83 1.20
CA LEU A 318 7.34 -0.12 2.31
C LEU A 318 6.49 0.35 3.51
N MET A 319 6.22 1.66 3.62
CA MET A 319 5.39 2.26 4.67
C MET A 319 3.93 2.39 4.23
N LYS A 320 3.48 3.56 3.78
CA LYS A 320 2.09 3.76 3.29
C LYS A 320 1.75 2.81 2.14
N GLY A 321 2.74 2.43 1.35
CA GLY A 321 2.58 1.42 0.28
C GLY A 321 2.45 -0.03 0.77
N ALA A 322 2.72 -0.36 2.06
CA ALA A 322 2.72 -1.73 2.56
C ALA A 322 2.55 -1.83 4.08
N ALA A 323 3.67 -1.96 4.84
CA ALA A 323 3.67 -2.25 6.28
C ALA A 323 3.01 -1.15 7.10
N GLY A 324 3.21 0.12 6.76
CA GLY A 324 2.58 1.23 7.47
C GLY A 324 1.05 1.24 7.31
N SER A 325 0.53 0.98 6.10
CA SER A 325 -0.92 0.78 5.90
C SER A 325 -1.44 -0.43 6.66
N ALA A 326 -0.67 -1.51 6.75
CA ALA A 326 -1.07 -2.70 7.51
C ALA A 326 -1.20 -2.39 9.01
N ILE A 327 -0.27 -1.63 9.62
CA ILE A 327 -0.36 -1.18 11.00
C ILE A 327 -1.53 -0.21 11.20
N GLN A 328 -1.74 0.74 10.29
CA GLN A 328 -2.88 1.66 10.34
C GLN A 328 -4.21 0.89 10.32
N ASN A 329 -4.35 -0.10 9.44
CA ASN A 329 -5.53 -0.97 9.38
C ASN A 329 -5.70 -1.79 10.66
N MET A 330 -4.63 -2.34 11.23
CA MET A 330 -4.66 -3.04 12.51
C MET A 330 -5.20 -2.12 13.62
N ASN A 331 -4.69 -0.91 13.71
CA ASN A 331 -5.11 0.06 14.71
C ASN A 331 -6.61 0.33 14.63
N ILE A 332 -7.14 0.53 13.44
CA ILE A 332 -8.58 0.74 13.21
C ILE A 332 -9.38 -0.52 13.58
N MET A 333 -8.96 -1.70 13.15
CA MET A 333 -9.62 -2.98 13.45
C MET A 333 -9.69 -3.27 14.96
N LEU A 334 -8.71 -2.81 15.71
CA LEU A 334 -8.59 -3.03 17.16
C LEU A 334 -9.10 -1.84 17.98
N GLY A 335 -9.57 -0.76 17.34
CA GLY A 335 -10.04 0.45 18.02
C GLY A 335 -8.93 1.24 18.72
N TYR A 336 -7.68 1.15 18.21
CA TYR A 336 -6.57 1.96 18.66
C TYR A 336 -6.50 3.28 17.91
N GLU A 337 -5.67 4.21 18.39
CA GLU A 337 -5.36 5.42 17.64
C GLU A 337 -4.63 5.05 16.34
N GLU A 338 -5.10 5.57 15.20
CA GLU A 338 -4.52 5.22 13.87
C GLU A 338 -3.01 5.45 13.77
N MET A 339 -2.49 6.41 14.52
CA MET A 339 -1.08 6.78 14.55
C MET A 339 -0.21 5.95 15.52
N ASP A 340 -0.79 5.05 16.32
CA ASP A 340 -0.02 4.22 17.25
C ASP A 340 1.01 3.38 16.46
N GLY A 341 2.27 3.41 16.90
CA GLY A 341 3.39 2.75 16.22
C GLY A 341 3.79 3.35 14.87
N LEU A 342 3.20 4.49 14.45
CA LEU A 342 3.44 5.12 13.14
C LEU A 342 3.89 6.58 13.21
N LYS A 343 4.16 7.12 14.39
CA LYS A 343 4.55 8.52 14.61
C LYS A 343 6.03 8.77 14.26
N TYR A 344 6.43 8.36 13.05
CA TYR A 344 7.79 8.61 12.56
C TYR A 344 7.81 9.82 11.62
N THR A 345 8.76 10.72 11.86
CA THR A 345 9.09 11.76 10.87
C THR A 345 9.84 11.12 9.69
N PRO A 346 9.64 11.63 8.47
CA PRO A 346 10.43 11.19 7.32
C PRO A 346 11.93 11.34 7.56
N LEU A 347 12.70 10.40 7.03
CA LEU A 347 14.15 10.47 7.04
C LEU A 347 14.64 11.39 5.92
N THR A 348 15.39 12.42 6.26
CA THR A 348 16.01 13.29 5.27
C THR A 348 17.30 13.90 5.81
N PRO A 349 18.42 13.99 5.03
CA PRO A 349 18.60 13.41 3.69
C PRO A 349 18.79 11.89 3.71
N VAL A 350 18.37 11.18 2.65
CA VAL A 350 18.54 9.73 2.41
C VAL A 350 18.99 9.48 0.98
#